data_51d600d61e4eb1da79b794da0482b1ca
#
_entry.id   51d600d61e4eb1da79b794da0482b1ca
#
_cell.length_a   1.000
_cell.length_b   1.000
_cell.length_c   1.000
_cell.angle_alpha   90.00
_cell.angle_beta   90.00
_cell.angle_gamma   90.00
#
_symmetry.space_group_name_H-M   'P 1'
#
loop_
_entity.id
_entity.type
_entity.pdbx_description
1 polymer ?
#
loop_
_entity_poly.entity_id
_entity_poly.type
_entity_poly.pdbx_seq_one_letter_code
_entity_poly.pdbx_strand_id
1 'polypeptide(L)'
;MISSVLALIAAASAAQASDPTRTAREAFTACLRTYVNHSIEAHTSADAFQAEYPQQCTTQEAAFRAAVVRRDTAMRATRASAEESAQLEIEDARTNFSERFAMATTARPQ
;
A
#
# COMPACT_ATOMS: atom_id res chain seq x y z
N MET A 1 10.16 -2.31 -58.93
CA MET A 1 10.61 -1.47 -57.83
C MET A 1 9.59 -1.57 -56.69
N ILE A 2 9.91 -2.32 -55.71
CA ILE A 2 9.02 -2.53 -54.59
C ILE A 2 9.60 -1.75 -53.41
N SER A 3 8.96 -0.66 -53.07
CA SER A 3 9.29 0.10 -51.85
C SER A 3 8.57 -0.54 -50.67
N SER A 4 9.31 -1.29 -49.91
CA SER A 4 8.81 -1.83 -48.65
C SER A 4 8.81 -0.72 -47.62
N VAL A 5 7.65 -0.17 -47.35
CA VAL A 5 7.45 0.69 -46.18
C VAL A 5 7.37 -0.19 -44.95
N LEU A 6 8.46 -0.28 -44.23
CA LEU A 6 8.42 -0.83 -42.89
C LEU A 6 7.73 0.23 -42.01
N ALA A 7 6.47 0.00 -41.72
CA ALA A 7 5.78 0.74 -40.67
C ALA A 7 6.30 0.22 -39.33
N LEU A 8 7.20 0.96 -38.71
CA LEU A 8 7.54 0.74 -37.33
C LEU A 8 6.31 1.16 -36.49
N ILE A 9 5.57 0.15 -36.08
CA ILE A 9 4.57 0.34 -35.02
C ILE A 9 5.37 0.38 -33.72
N ALA A 10 5.71 1.58 -33.29
CA ALA A 10 6.17 1.80 -31.92
C ALA A 10 4.95 1.56 -31.03
N ALA A 11 4.83 0.35 -30.50
CA ALA A 11 3.86 0.07 -29.46
C ALA A 11 4.19 0.98 -28.28
N ALA A 12 3.34 1.96 -28.05
CA ALA A 12 3.49 2.88 -26.94
C ALA A 12 3.30 2.11 -25.64
N SER A 13 4.39 1.75 -24.98
CA SER A 13 4.40 1.17 -23.64
C SER A 13 3.86 2.12 -22.57
N ALA A 14 3.54 3.37 -22.96
CA ALA A 14 3.01 4.41 -22.08
C ALA A 14 1.63 4.07 -21.50
N ALA A 15 0.89 3.13 -22.08
CA ALA A 15 -0.43 2.70 -21.57
C ALA A 15 -0.34 1.86 -20.29
N GLN A 16 0.87 1.51 -19.83
CA GLN A 16 1.09 0.69 -18.66
C GLN A 16 1.82 1.44 -17.54
N ALA A 17 1.83 2.77 -17.58
CA ALA A 17 2.33 3.55 -16.47
C ALA A 17 1.50 3.19 -15.23
N SER A 18 2.15 2.62 -14.23
CA SER A 18 1.52 2.26 -12.97
C SER A 18 0.85 3.49 -12.36
N ASP A 19 -0.39 3.35 -11.94
CA ASP A 19 -1.05 4.37 -11.14
C ASP A 19 -0.20 4.62 -9.88
N PRO A 20 0.28 5.86 -9.64
CA PRO A 20 1.11 6.16 -8.48
C PRO A 20 0.46 5.79 -7.14
N THR A 21 -0.85 5.93 -7.04
CA THR A 21 -1.60 5.56 -5.83
C THR A 21 -1.56 4.06 -5.62
N ARG A 22 -1.76 3.30 -6.67
CA ARG A 22 -1.70 1.84 -6.61
C ARG A 22 -0.31 1.36 -6.23
N THR A 23 0.72 1.92 -6.83
CA THR A 23 2.11 1.56 -6.54
C THR A 23 2.46 1.85 -5.09
N ALA A 24 2.06 3.02 -4.58
CA ALA A 24 2.31 3.40 -3.19
C ALA A 24 1.52 2.51 -2.20
N ARG A 25 0.28 2.15 -2.55
CA ARG A 25 -0.52 1.22 -1.75
C ARG A 25 0.13 -0.15 -1.68
N GLU A 26 0.59 -0.66 -2.80
CA GLU A 26 1.24 -1.97 -2.87
C GLU A 26 2.52 -1.99 -2.02
N ALA A 27 3.32 -0.93 -2.06
CA ALA A 27 4.52 -0.82 -1.25
C ALA A 27 4.19 -0.79 0.24
N PHE A 28 3.16 -0.03 0.64
CA PHE A 28 2.72 0.05 2.03
C PHE A 28 2.19 -1.30 2.53
N THR A 29 1.29 -1.93 1.79
CA THR A 29 0.72 -3.22 2.18
C THR A 29 1.76 -4.34 2.18
N ALA A 30 2.71 -4.33 1.26
CA ALA A 30 3.82 -5.29 1.26
C ALA A 30 4.70 -5.13 2.51
N CYS A 31 4.98 -3.90 2.92
CA CYS A 31 5.72 -3.62 4.15
C CYS A 31 4.98 -4.15 5.38
N LEU A 32 3.68 -3.86 5.49
CA LEU A 32 2.84 -4.34 6.61
C LEU A 32 2.79 -5.87 6.65
N ARG A 33 2.62 -6.49 5.50
CA ARG A 33 2.59 -7.94 5.38
C ARG A 33 3.88 -8.58 5.86
N THR A 34 5.00 -8.04 5.43
CA THR A 34 6.32 -8.55 5.83
C THR A 34 6.51 -8.44 7.34
N TYR A 35 6.14 -7.29 7.92
CA TYR A 35 6.24 -7.10 9.37
C TYR A 35 5.35 -8.06 10.13
N VAL A 36 4.10 -8.20 9.72
CA VAL A 36 3.13 -9.10 10.40
C VAL A 36 3.57 -10.55 10.30
N ASN A 37 3.99 -11.00 9.12
CA ASN A 37 4.46 -12.37 8.94
C ASN A 37 5.69 -12.66 9.80
N HIS A 38 6.63 -11.72 9.86
CA HIS A 38 7.81 -11.84 10.71
C HIS A 38 7.41 -11.92 12.21
N SER A 39 6.47 -11.09 12.63
CA SER A 39 5.99 -11.07 14.01
C SER A 39 5.30 -12.40 14.41
N ILE A 40 4.54 -12.98 13.47
CA ILE A 40 3.90 -14.29 13.67
C ILE A 40 4.97 -15.38 13.83
N GLU A 41 5.94 -15.42 12.94
CA GLU A 41 7.03 -16.39 12.96
C GLU A 41 7.90 -16.27 14.23
N ALA A 42 8.12 -15.05 14.67
CA ALA A 42 8.91 -14.75 15.88
C ALA A 42 8.12 -14.96 17.17
N HIS A 43 6.86 -15.35 17.10
CA HIS A 43 5.97 -15.51 18.27
C HIS A 43 5.89 -14.25 19.12
N THR A 44 5.88 -13.08 18.48
CA THR A 44 5.76 -11.78 19.14
C THR A 44 4.49 -11.74 19.97
N SER A 45 4.56 -11.25 21.21
CA SER A 45 3.38 -11.11 22.05
C SER A 45 2.44 -10.04 21.52
N ALA A 46 1.15 -10.14 21.88
CA ALA A 46 0.16 -9.14 21.49
C ALA A 46 0.56 -7.74 21.98
N ASP A 47 1.05 -7.62 23.20
CA ASP A 47 1.46 -6.34 23.78
C ASP A 47 2.65 -5.74 23.02
N ALA A 48 3.67 -6.53 22.72
CA ALA A 48 4.81 -6.07 21.95
C ALA A 48 4.41 -5.65 20.52
N PHE A 49 3.54 -6.45 19.89
CA PHE A 49 3.03 -6.12 18.57
C PHE A 49 2.27 -4.78 18.57
N GLN A 50 1.39 -4.57 19.53
CA GLN A 50 0.61 -3.35 19.63
C GLN A 50 1.50 -2.12 19.88
N ALA A 51 2.59 -2.28 20.62
CA ALA A 51 3.52 -1.20 20.89
C ALA A 51 4.37 -0.84 19.66
N GLU A 52 4.78 -1.83 18.89
CA GLU A 52 5.73 -1.66 17.78
C GLU A 52 5.07 -1.40 16.43
N TYR A 53 3.93 -2.03 16.17
CA TYR A 53 3.26 -2.02 14.87
C TYR A 53 2.95 -0.61 14.36
N PRO A 54 2.42 0.33 15.16
CA PRO A 54 2.12 1.68 14.66
C PRO A 54 3.34 2.45 14.16
N GLN A 55 4.54 2.04 14.56
CA GLN A 55 5.79 2.69 14.19
C GLN A 55 6.42 2.06 12.94
N GLN A 56 5.84 0.99 12.42
CA GLN A 56 6.35 0.30 11.25
C GLN A 56 5.80 0.89 9.96
N CYS A 57 6.60 0.83 8.90
CA CYS A 57 6.17 1.20 7.55
C CYS A 57 5.75 2.67 7.41
N THR A 58 6.27 3.55 8.26
CA THR A 58 5.88 4.97 8.26
C THR A 58 6.30 5.70 7.00
N THR A 59 7.41 5.31 6.37
CA THR A 59 7.86 5.89 5.10
C THR A 59 6.89 5.54 3.97
N GLN A 60 6.50 4.28 3.89
CA GLN A 60 5.55 3.81 2.88
C GLN A 60 4.15 4.37 3.13
N GLU A 61 3.75 4.50 4.39
CA GLU A 61 2.49 5.14 4.76
C GLU A 61 2.46 6.59 4.29
N ALA A 62 3.52 7.35 4.53
CA ALA A 62 3.61 8.75 4.12
C ALA A 62 3.55 8.89 2.59
N ALA A 63 4.21 8.01 1.86
CA ALA A 63 4.17 7.99 0.40
C ALA A 63 2.76 7.67 -0.12
N PHE A 64 2.09 6.72 0.51
CA PHE A 64 0.70 6.38 0.17
C PHE A 64 -0.24 7.54 0.45
N ARG A 65 -0.13 8.17 1.62
CA ARG A 65 -0.92 9.36 1.97
C ARG A 65 -0.75 10.45 0.91
N ALA A 66 0.50 10.77 0.56
CA ALA A 66 0.79 11.80 -0.44
C ALA A 66 0.19 11.47 -1.80
N ALA A 67 0.22 10.20 -2.21
CA ALA A 67 -0.35 9.75 -3.49
C ALA A 67 -1.87 9.89 -3.51
N VAL A 68 -2.56 9.50 -2.42
CA VAL A 68 -4.01 9.64 -2.29
C VAL A 68 -4.41 11.11 -2.33
N VAL A 69 -3.73 11.97 -1.57
CA VAL A 69 -4.01 13.41 -1.55
C VAL A 69 -3.84 14.01 -2.95
N ARG A 70 -2.78 13.65 -3.65
CA ARG A 70 -2.53 14.14 -5.01
C ARG A 70 -3.61 13.68 -5.98
N ARG A 71 -4.02 12.41 -5.91
CA ARG A 71 -5.08 11.85 -6.75
C ARG A 71 -6.40 12.60 -6.52
N ASP A 72 -6.80 12.75 -5.27
CA ASP A 72 -8.09 13.32 -4.92
C ASP A 72 -8.14 14.82 -5.22
N THR A 73 -7.06 15.56 -4.97
CA THR A 73 -7.01 16.99 -5.32
C THR A 73 -6.99 17.20 -6.83
N ALA A 74 -6.39 16.31 -7.60
CA ALA A 74 -6.47 16.33 -9.07
C ALA A 74 -7.91 16.09 -9.57
N MET A 75 -8.71 15.39 -8.78
CA MET A 75 -10.15 15.16 -9.03
C MET A 75 -11.04 16.23 -8.37
N ARG A 76 -10.46 17.36 -7.99
CA ARG A 76 -11.13 18.54 -7.41
C ARG A 76 -11.66 18.37 -5.99
N ALA A 77 -11.21 17.36 -5.26
CA ALA A 77 -11.49 17.29 -3.84
C ALA A 77 -10.73 18.41 -3.10
N THR A 78 -11.28 18.88 -1.99
CA THR A 78 -10.55 19.80 -1.11
C THR A 78 -9.38 19.04 -0.46
N ARG A 79 -8.36 19.78 -0.05
CA ARG A 79 -7.24 19.17 0.65
C ARG A 79 -7.68 18.47 1.94
N ALA A 80 -8.58 19.10 2.70
CA ALA A 80 -9.11 18.49 3.93
C ALA A 80 -9.82 17.15 3.65
N SER A 81 -10.65 17.11 2.62
CA SER A 81 -11.35 15.89 2.20
C SER A 81 -10.37 14.81 1.71
N ALA A 82 -9.34 15.21 0.96
CA ALA A 82 -8.32 14.29 0.46
C ALA A 82 -7.48 13.70 1.61
N GLU A 83 -7.12 14.49 2.61
CA GLU A 83 -6.41 14.03 3.80
C GLU A 83 -7.27 13.04 4.60
N GLU A 84 -8.55 13.31 4.76
CA GLU A 84 -9.48 12.39 5.42
C GLU A 84 -9.58 11.07 4.68
N SER A 85 -9.72 11.12 3.37
CA SER A 85 -9.75 9.93 2.50
C SER A 85 -8.47 9.10 2.66
N ALA A 86 -7.31 9.74 2.65
CA ALA A 86 -6.03 9.07 2.86
C ALA A 86 -5.97 8.40 4.23
N GLN A 87 -6.43 9.08 5.28
CA GLN A 87 -6.44 8.55 6.64
C GLN A 87 -7.30 7.29 6.74
N LEU A 88 -8.48 7.29 6.12
CA LEU A 88 -9.38 6.13 6.11
C LEU A 88 -8.76 4.93 5.39
N GLU A 89 -8.11 5.16 4.25
CA GLU A 89 -7.45 4.08 3.50
C GLU A 89 -6.25 3.51 4.27
N ILE A 90 -5.50 4.34 4.97
CA ILE A 90 -4.39 3.91 5.83
C ILE A 90 -4.90 3.07 7.00
N GLU A 91 -5.93 3.54 7.68
CA GLU A 91 -6.53 2.83 8.82
C GLU A 91 -7.07 1.47 8.39
N ASP A 92 -7.74 1.39 7.25
CA ASP A 92 -8.22 0.13 6.69
C ASP A 92 -7.09 -0.87 6.48
N ALA A 93 -6.01 -0.45 5.87
CA ALA A 93 -4.87 -1.33 5.64
C ALA A 93 -4.25 -1.79 6.96
N ARG A 94 -4.03 -0.88 7.90
CA ARG A 94 -3.44 -1.23 9.18
C ARG A 94 -4.33 -2.16 10.00
N THR A 95 -5.64 -1.92 10.00
CA THR A 95 -6.61 -2.77 10.68
C THR A 95 -6.60 -4.19 10.10
N ASN A 96 -6.61 -4.31 8.77
CA ASN A 96 -6.56 -5.62 8.10
C ASN A 96 -5.34 -6.45 8.54
N PHE A 97 -4.17 -5.84 8.60
CA PHE A 97 -2.95 -6.55 8.94
C PHE A 97 -2.85 -6.85 10.45
N SER A 98 -3.33 -5.95 11.32
CA SER A 98 -3.36 -6.23 12.74
C SER A 98 -4.35 -7.36 13.08
N GLU A 99 -5.48 -7.42 12.39
CA GLU A 99 -6.42 -8.54 12.53
C GLU A 99 -5.82 -9.85 12.05
N ARG A 100 -5.03 -9.84 10.99
CA ARG A 100 -4.31 -11.03 10.54
C ARG A 100 -3.37 -11.56 11.61
N PHE A 101 -2.64 -10.68 12.28
CA PHE A 101 -1.79 -11.06 13.40
C PHE A 101 -2.61 -11.66 14.55
N ALA A 102 -3.70 -11.02 14.94
CA ALA A 102 -4.58 -11.48 16.00
C ALA A 102 -5.16 -12.87 15.70
N MET A 103 -5.64 -13.08 14.48
CA MET A 103 -6.20 -14.36 14.05
C MET A 103 -5.15 -15.48 14.05
N ALA A 104 -3.95 -15.18 13.58
CA ALA A 104 -2.86 -16.16 13.54
C ALA A 104 -2.41 -16.56 14.94
N THR A 105 -2.43 -15.64 15.91
CA THR A 105 -1.99 -15.89 17.28
C THR A 105 -3.06 -16.57 18.12
N THR A 106 -4.34 -16.29 17.87
CA THR A 106 -5.45 -16.98 18.59
C THR A 106 -5.66 -18.41 18.10
N ALA A 107 -5.29 -18.73 16.88
CA ALA A 107 -5.42 -20.07 16.31
C ALA A 107 -4.33 -21.05 16.81
N ARG A 108 -3.31 -20.57 17.53
CA ARG A 108 -2.24 -21.43 18.06
C ARG A 108 -2.69 -22.15 19.32
N PRO A 109 -2.49 -23.47 19.39
CA PRO A 109 -2.64 -24.18 20.66
C PRO A 109 -1.58 -23.64 21.63
N GLN A 110 -2.05 -23.29 22.78
CA GLN A 110 -1.16 -22.85 23.87
C GLN A 110 -0.50 -24.04 24.53
#